data_c26c7eaf84af08d25c9c5c0730e518c4
#
_entry.id   c26c7eaf84af08d25c9c5c0730e518c4
#
_cell.length_a   1.000
_cell.length_b   1.000
_cell.length_c   1.000
_cell.angle_alpha   90.00
_cell.angle_beta   90.00
_cell.angle_gamma   90.00
#
_symmetry.space_group_name_H-M   'P 1'
#
loop_
_entity.id
_entity.type
_entity.pdbx_description
1 polymer ?
#
loop_
_entity_poly.entity_id
_entity_poly.type
_entity_poly.pdbx_seq_one_letter_code
_entity_poly.pdbx_strand_id
1 'polypeptide(L)'
;REISTIMGIEQYCLFRLGDAGFPAQQLQFSCNEIKFPNADNSKLLQEGEWYHVAVTFDTEKKVAVMYVDGREQSRIEDYGKGEPINLGMQNRGKDFMFKIGHSYGEPTDFSRQLDGEICEVRVWNVVRTQQEIFDNMYNVDPTTSGLCAYWKFNEGHDDIAEDYTGHGNDAHAHTSPAIWPEGIEVTQKNKE
;
A
#
# COMPACT_ATOMS: atom_id res chain seq x y z
N ARG A 1 -8.03 -14.04 -6.74
CA ARG A 1 -7.42 -14.65 -5.54
C ARG A 1 -8.18 -14.20 -4.29
N GLU A 2 -8.15 -15.01 -3.23
CA GLU A 2 -8.83 -14.67 -1.97
C GLU A 2 -8.12 -13.53 -1.20
N ILE A 3 -6.80 -13.44 -1.33
CA ILE A 3 -5.97 -12.39 -0.72
C ILE A 3 -4.96 -11.90 -1.76
N SER A 4 -4.86 -10.57 -1.92
CA SER A 4 -3.88 -9.92 -2.79
C SER A 4 -3.20 -8.77 -2.05
N THR A 5 -1.89 -8.87 -1.87
CA THR A 5 -1.13 -7.85 -1.12
C THR A 5 -0.76 -6.69 -2.02
N ILE A 6 -1.12 -5.49 -1.62
CA ILE A 6 -0.72 -4.26 -2.28
C ILE A 6 0.70 -3.89 -1.82
N MET A 7 0.90 -3.72 -0.52
CA MET A 7 2.22 -3.44 0.06
C MET A 7 2.24 -3.64 1.58
N GLY A 8 3.43 -3.75 2.13
CA GLY A 8 3.63 -3.76 3.57
C GLY A 8 4.68 -4.76 4.04
N ILE A 9 4.65 -5.04 5.33
CA ILE A 9 5.52 -5.99 6.02
C ILE A 9 4.63 -7.03 6.66
N GLU A 10 4.77 -8.29 6.23
CA GLU A 10 3.98 -9.41 6.75
C GLU A 10 4.06 -9.47 8.29
N GLN A 11 2.94 -9.76 8.93
CA GLN A 11 2.76 -9.79 10.37
C GLN A 11 2.89 -8.45 11.11
N TYR A 12 3.24 -7.36 10.40
CA TYR A 12 3.38 -6.03 11.01
C TYR A 12 2.33 -5.05 10.53
N CYS A 13 2.44 -4.71 9.25
CA CYS A 13 1.61 -3.68 8.67
C CYS A 13 1.38 -4.03 7.20
N LEU A 14 0.18 -4.45 6.88
CA LEU A 14 -0.21 -4.89 5.54
C LEU A 14 -1.38 -4.09 5.02
N PHE A 15 -1.25 -3.66 3.78
CA PHE A 15 -2.29 -3.10 2.97
C PHE A 15 -2.58 -4.05 1.81
N ARG A 16 -3.81 -4.54 1.70
CA ARG A 16 -4.17 -5.66 0.82
C ARG A 16 -5.62 -5.62 0.38
N LEU A 17 -5.95 -6.47 -0.57
CA LEU A 17 -7.32 -6.80 -0.96
C LEU A 17 -7.68 -8.19 -0.41
N GLY A 18 -8.87 -8.32 0.13
CA GLY A 18 -9.40 -9.55 0.68
C GLY A 18 -8.70 -10.05 1.95
N ASP A 19 -9.33 -11.00 2.60
CA ASP A 19 -8.80 -11.80 3.71
C ASP A 19 -9.73 -13.00 3.92
N ALA A 20 -9.33 -13.97 4.74
CA ALA A 20 -10.19 -15.09 5.12
C ALA A 20 -11.51 -14.57 5.72
N GLY A 21 -12.62 -14.90 5.06
CA GLY A 21 -13.96 -14.45 5.46
C GLY A 21 -14.38 -13.08 4.93
N PHE A 22 -13.59 -12.43 4.08
CA PHE A 22 -13.90 -11.15 3.44
C PHE A 22 -13.83 -11.26 1.92
N PRO A 23 -14.62 -10.45 1.18
CA PRO A 23 -14.54 -10.43 -0.28
C PRO A 23 -13.14 -10.13 -0.81
N ALA A 24 -12.74 -10.80 -1.90
CA ALA A 24 -11.43 -10.65 -2.51
C ALA A 24 -11.13 -9.21 -2.99
N GLN A 25 -12.16 -8.44 -3.32
CA GLN A 25 -12.04 -7.05 -3.79
C GLN A 25 -12.16 -6.02 -2.68
N GLN A 26 -12.25 -6.46 -1.42
CA GLN A 26 -12.38 -5.55 -0.28
C GLN A 26 -11.01 -5.07 0.18
N LEU A 27 -10.86 -3.74 0.26
CA LEU A 27 -9.64 -3.13 0.79
C LEU A 27 -9.49 -3.41 2.29
N GLN A 28 -8.30 -3.83 2.70
CA GLN A 28 -7.97 -4.23 4.06
C GLN A 28 -6.65 -3.59 4.50
N PHE A 29 -6.60 -3.20 5.75
CA PHE A 29 -5.38 -2.82 6.43
C PHE A 29 -5.25 -3.61 7.72
N SER A 30 -4.06 -4.06 8.06
CA SER A 30 -3.77 -4.68 9.35
C SER A 30 -2.44 -4.18 9.89
N CYS A 31 -2.36 -3.98 11.20
CA CYS A 31 -1.14 -3.59 11.87
C CYS A 31 -1.03 -4.33 13.21
N ASN A 32 0.15 -4.91 13.50
CA ASN A 32 0.40 -5.71 14.70
C ASN A 32 -0.66 -6.80 14.95
N GLU A 33 -1.04 -7.55 13.90
CA GLU A 33 -2.06 -8.59 13.94
C GLU A 33 -3.49 -8.10 14.25
N ILE A 34 -3.66 -6.80 14.48
CA ILE A 34 -4.98 -6.20 14.62
C ILE A 34 -5.53 -5.97 13.21
N LYS A 35 -6.53 -6.73 12.86
CA LYS A 35 -7.21 -6.59 11.57
C LYS A 35 -8.08 -5.36 11.60
N PHE A 36 -7.94 -4.55 10.58
CA PHE A 36 -8.81 -3.45 10.28
C PHE A 36 -9.80 -3.90 9.19
N PRO A 37 -10.95 -4.45 9.56
CA PRO A 37 -11.97 -4.73 8.57
C PRO A 37 -12.50 -3.38 8.06
N ASN A 38 -12.56 -3.23 6.76
CA ASN A 38 -13.39 -2.20 6.18
C ASN A 38 -14.83 -2.45 6.65
N ALA A 39 -15.32 -1.60 7.54
CA ALA A 39 -16.65 -1.78 8.14
C ALA A 39 -17.79 -1.59 7.11
N ASP A 40 -17.48 -0.97 5.97
CA ASP A 40 -18.45 -0.73 4.91
C ASP A 40 -18.13 -1.60 3.68
N ASN A 41 -18.87 -2.68 3.52
CA ASN A 41 -18.81 -3.55 2.34
C ASN A 41 -19.37 -2.87 1.06
N SER A 42 -19.69 -1.58 1.10
CA SER A 42 -20.44 -0.94 0.03
C SER A 42 -19.61 -0.62 -1.20
N LYS A 43 -18.27 -0.70 -1.14
CA LYS A 43 -17.41 -0.39 -2.28
C LYS A 43 -16.28 -1.41 -2.43
N LEU A 44 -16.62 -2.51 -3.05
CA LEU A 44 -15.62 -3.44 -3.59
C LEU A 44 -14.99 -2.83 -4.83
N LEU A 45 -13.67 -2.96 -4.95
CA LEU A 45 -12.96 -2.56 -6.17
C LEU A 45 -13.35 -3.51 -7.30
N GLN A 46 -13.46 -2.98 -8.53
CA GLN A 46 -13.85 -3.75 -9.70
C GLN A 46 -12.62 -4.18 -10.49
N GLU A 47 -12.62 -5.39 -11.00
CA GLU A 47 -11.58 -5.89 -11.90
C GLU A 47 -11.52 -5.06 -13.19
N GLY A 48 -10.32 -4.81 -13.69
CA GLY A 48 -10.09 -4.03 -14.90
C GLY A 48 -10.18 -2.51 -14.73
N GLU A 49 -10.34 -2.03 -13.48
CA GLU A 49 -10.41 -0.60 -13.18
C GLU A 49 -9.19 -0.14 -12.36
N TRP A 50 -8.72 1.07 -12.63
CA TRP A 50 -7.69 1.72 -11.85
C TRP A 50 -8.27 2.52 -10.69
N TYR A 51 -7.67 2.36 -9.52
CA TYR A 51 -8.03 3.08 -8.30
C TYR A 51 -6.78 3.66 -7.64
N HIS A 52 -6.90 4.87 -7.13
CA HIS A 52 -5.96 5.34 -6.13
C HIS A 52 -6.39 4.82 -4.76
N VAL A 53 -5.53 4.10 -4.08
CA VAL A 53 -5.80 3.59 -2.74
C VAL A 53 -4.76 4.10 -1.75
N ALA A 54 -5.20 4.51 -0.57
CA ALA A 54 -4.30 4.98 0.48
C ALA A 54 -4.80 4.55 1.85
N VAL A 55 -3.86 4.43 2.78
CA VAL A 55 -4.13 4.27 4.20
C VAL A 55 -3.26 5.24 4.99
N THR A 56 -3.86 5.91 5.95
CA THR A 56 -3.16 6.70 6.95
C THR A 56 -3.30 6.04 8.30
N PHE A 57 -2.24 6.09 9.09
CA PHE A 57 -2.24 5.54 10.42
C PHE A 57 -1.52 6.49 11.40
N ASP A 58 -2.31 7.15 12.25
CA ASP A 58 -1.81 7.97 13.34
C ASP A 58 -1.59 7.07 14.57
N THR A 59 -0.33 6.75 14.85
CA THR A 59 0.03 5.85 15.94
C THR A 59 -0.15 6.47 17.32
N GLU A 60 -0.14 7.80 17.43
CA GLU A 60 -0.35 8.51 18.69
C GLU A 60 -1.84 8.58 19.02
N LYS A 61 -2.65 8.98 18.04
CA LYS A 61 -4.12 9.04 18.19
C LYS A 61 -4.78 7.69 18.02
N LYS A 62 -4.05 6.68 17.51
CA LYS A 62 -4.57 5.34 17.19
C LYS A 62 -5.72 5.36 16.19
N VAL A 63 -5.62 6.24 15.20
CA VAL A 63 -6.63 6.40 14.15
C VAL A 63 -6.07 5.86 12.85
N ALA A 64 -6.78 4.90 12.25
CA ALA A 64 -6.49 4.43 10.91
C ALA A 64 -7.63 4.79 9.97
N VAL A 65 -7.28 5.29 8.77
CA VAL A 65 -8.25 5.71 7.75
C VAL A 65 -7.84 5.17 6.40
N MET A 66 -8.78 4.53 5.70
CA MET A 66 -8.59 4.08 4.32
C MET A 66 -9.31 5.00 3.34
N TYR A 67 -8.67 5.21 2.20
CA TYR A 67 -9.15 6.06 1.13
C TYR A 67 -9.15 5.32 -0.20
N VAL A 68 -10.17 5.58 -1.01
CA VAL A 68 -10.22 5.20 -2.43
C VAL A 68 -10.51 6.45 -3.24
N ASP A 69 -9.74 6.71 -4.27
CA ASP A 69 -9.83 7.91 -5.12
C ASP A 69 -9.86 9.21 -4.29
N GLY A 70 -8.98 9.28 -3.29
CA GLY A 70 -8.85 10.44 -2.41
C GLY A 70 -10.03 10.67 -1.46
N ARG A 71 -10.96 9.72 -1.36
CA ARG A 71 -12.14 9.82 -0.49
C ARG A 71 -12.08 8.80 0.63
N GLU A 72 -12.36 9.25 1.85
CA GLU A 72 -12.46 8.36 3.01
C GLU A 72 -13.51 7.27 2.77
N GLN A 73 -13.10 6.03 2.96
CA GLN A 73 -13.98 4.86 2.86
C GLN A 73 -14.27 4.26 4.22
N SER A 74 -13.31 4.29 5.10
CA SER A 74 -13.39 3.61 6.38
C SER A 74 -12.44 4.26 7.38
N ARG A 75 -12.90 4.39 8.63
CA ARG A 75 -12.15 4.95 9.74
C ARG A 75 -12.30 4.05 10.96
N ILE A 76 -11.19 3.78 11.64
CA ILE A 76 -11.21 3.22 13.00
C ILE A 76 -10.52 4.18 13.95
N GLU A 77 -11.19 4.48 15.02
CA GLU A 77 -10.67 5.17 16.20
C GLU A 77 -10.31 4.16 17.28
N ASP A 78 -9.33 4.49 18.11
CA ASP A 78 -8.78 3.61 19.14
C ASP A 78 -8.27 2.26 18.59
N TYR A 79 -7.61 2.31 17.44
CA TYR A 79 -6.97 1.16 16.83
C TYR A 79 -5.83 0.66 17.73
N GLY A 80 -5.98 -0.58 18.21
CA GLY A 80 -5.01 -1.16 19.17
C GLY A 80 -5.48 -1.18 20.62
N LYS A 81 -6.70 -0.77 20.90
CA LYS A 81 -7.34 -0.89 22.24
C LYS A 81 -6.44 -0.46 23.41
N GLY A 82 -5.71 0.63 23.24
CA GLY A 82 -4.85 1.16 24.29
C GLY A 82 -3.44 0.54 24.38
N GLU A 83 -3.17 -0.54 23.66
CA GLU A 83 -1.83 -1.11 23.63
C GLU A 83 -0.90 -0.27 22.72
N PRO A 84 0.39 -0.10 23.10
CA PRO A 84 1.35 0.58 22.25
C PRO A 84 1.49 -0.16 20.92
N ILE A 85 1.32 0.58 19.81
CA ILE A 85 1.55 0.03 18.48
C ILE A 85 3.03 0.16 18.18
N ASN A 86 3.71 -0.96 18.17
CA ASN A 86 5.13 -1.01 17.87
C ASN A 86 5.31 -1.42 16.40
N LEU A 87 5.69 -0.48 15.56
CA LEU A 87 6.08 -0.73 14.17
C LEU A 87 7.56 -1.15 14.07
N GLY A 88 8.27 -1.23 15.20
CA GLY A 88 9.68 -1.61 15.22
C GLY A 88 9.90 -3.08 14.90
N MET A 89 10.76 -3.33 13.95
CA MET A 89 11.17 -4.68 13.51
C MET A 89 12.14 -5.37 14.47
N GLN A 90 12.32 -4.86 15.68
CA GLN A 90 13.46 -5.16 16.56
C GLN A 90 13.59 -6.62 17.01
N ASN A 91 12.59 -7.46 16.83
CA ASN A 91 12.60 -8.83 17.38
C ASN A 91 12.15 -9.94 16.43
N ARG A 92 11.99 -9.70 15.15
CA ARG A 92 11.37 -10.67 14.24
C ARG A 92 12.25 -11.04 13.06
N GLY A 93 13.46 -11.50 13.22
CA GLY A 93 14.26 -12.15 12.19
C GLY A 93 14.46 -11.36 10.88
N LYS A 94 15.38 -11.84 10.04
CA LYS A 94 15.87 -11.15 8.83
C LYS A 94 14.88 -11.11 7.65
N ASP A 95 13.75 -11.81 7.74
CA ASP A 95 12.91 -12.11 6.57
C ASP A 95 11.71 -11.18 6.41
N PHE A 96 11.54 -10.22 7.31
CA PHE A 96 10.43 -9.26 7.27
C PHE A 96 10.88 -7.97 6.59
N MET A 97 10.88 -8.00 5.26
CA MET A 97 11.14 -6.81 4.45
C MET A 97 9.84 -6.15 4.04
N PHE A 98 9.88 -4.85 3.82
CA PHE A 98 8.80 -4.15 3.12
C PHE A 98 8.73 -4.66 1.68
N LYS A 99 7.55 -5.06 1.25
CA LYS A 99 7.30 -5.60 -0.08
C LYS A 99 6.15 -4.87 -0.76
N ILE A 100 6.20 -4.79 -2.06
CA ILE A 100 5.16 -4.23 -2.92
C ILE A 100 4.66 -5.35 -3.83
N GLY A 101 3.35 -5.53 -3.92
CA GLY A 101 2.72 -6.56 -4.73
C GLY A 101 2.81 -7.98 -4.15
N HIS A 102 3.47 -8.17 -3.03
CA HIS A 102 3.65 -9.49 -2.40
C HIS A 102 3.93 -9.35 -0.90
N SER A 103 3.54 -10.31 -0.08
CA SER A 103 3.76 -10.23 1.38
C SER A 103 4.41 -11.43 2.02
N TYR A 104 4.31 -12.62 1.45
CA TYR A 104 4.80 -13.82 2.09
C TYR A 104 6.32 -13.98 1.96
N GLY A 105 6.97 -14.60 2.96
CA GLY A 105 8.42 -14.64 3.10
C GLY A 105 9.17 -15.50 2.09
N GLU A 106 8.56 -16.59 1.61
CA GLU A 106 9.25 -17.54 0.74
C GLU A 106 9.21 -17.10 -0.73
N PRO A 107 10.34 -17.18 -1.44
CA PRO A 107 10.46 -16.77 -2.83
C PRO A 107 9.49 -17.45 -3.79
N THR A 108 8.98 -18.62 -3.42
CA THR A 108 8.13 -19.45 -4.27
C THR A 108 6.66 -19.44 -3.85
N ASP A 109 6.29 -18.75 -2.77
CA ASP A 109 4.89 -18.63 -2.34
C ASP A 109 4.23 -17.41 -2.97
N PHE A 110 3.56 -17.61 -4.08
CA PHE A 110 2.78 -16.57 -4.78
C PHE A 110 1.32 -16.51 -4.36
N SER A 111 0.94 -17.16 -3.26
CA SER A 111 -0.46 -17.27 -2.84
C SER A 111 -1.11 -15.93 -2.54
N ARG A 112 -0.33 -14.94 -2.13
CA ARG A 112 -0.79 -13.58 -1.78
C ARG A 112 -0.24 -12.49 -2.68
N GLN A 113 0.33 -12.86 -3.83
CA GLN A 113 0.76 -11.89 -4.82
C GLN A 113 -0.42 -11.09 -5.35
N LEU A 114 -0.22 -9.79 -5.58
CA LEU A 114 -1.19 -8.96 -6.27
C LEU A 114 -1.43 -9.50 -7.68
N ASP A 115 -2.69 -9.71 -8.02
CA ASP A 115 -3.12 -10.07 -9.36
C ASP A 115 -3.60 -8.79 -10.06
N GLY A 116 -2.67 -8.02 -10.57
CA GLY A 116 -2.93 -6.71 -11.14
C GLY A 116 -1.64 -5.91 -11.33
N GLU A 117 -1.80 -4.67 -11.67
CA GLU A 117 -0.72 -3.71 -11.91
C GLU A 117 -0.68 -2.66 -10.80
N ILE A 118 0.50 -2.12 -10.52
CA ILE A 118 0.71 -1.10 -9.48
C ILE A 118 1.67 -0.04 -10.00
N CYS A 119 1.39 1.23 -9.68
CA CYS A 119 2.25 2.35 -9.99
C CYS A 119 2.11 3.44 -8.91
N GLU A 120 2.97 4.45 -8.95
CA GLU A 120 2.88 5.63 -8.10
C GLU A 120 2.83 5.30 -6.59
N VAL A 121 3.66 4.35 -6.14
CA VAL A 121 3.68 3.90 -4.75
C VAL A 121 4.48 4.87 -3.89
N ARG A 122 3.91 5.30 -2.77
CA ARG A 122 4.49 6.30 -1.86
C ARG A 122 4.37 5.87 -0.41
N VAL A 123 5.43 6.14 0.35
CA VAL A 123 5.45 5.91 1.80
C VAL A 123 5.78 7.22 2.50
N TRP A 124 5.00 7.56 3.52
CA TRP A 124 5.09 8.79 4.27
C TRP A 124 5.33 8.52 5.76
N ASN A 125 6.11 9.35 6.43
CA ASN A 125 6.25 9.35 7.88
C ASN A 125 5.37 10.40 8.58
N VAL A 126 4.47 11.01 7.83
CA VAL A 126 3.47 11.96 8.31
C VAL A 126 2.07 11.51 7.91
N VAL A 127 1.09 11.79 8.75
CA VAL A 127 -0.32 11.52 8.44
C VAL A 127 -0.79 12.56 7.42
N ARG A 128 -1.16 12.11 6.23
CA ARG A 128 -1.70 12.99 5.19
C ARG A 128 -3.19 13.22 5.41
N THR A 129 -3.63 14.45 5.22
CA THR A 129 -5.06 14.78 5.19
C THR A 129 -5.74 14.24 3.94
N GLN A 130 -7.06 14.07 3.98
CA GLN A 130 -7.83 13.67 2.81
C GLN A 130 -7.60 14.60 1.60
N GLN A 131 -7.53 15.91 1.83
CA GLN A 131 -7.29 16.88 0.77
C GLN A 131 -5.92 16.71 0.13
N GLU A 132 -4.87 16.53 0.94
CA GLU A 132 -3.52 16.28 0.42
C GLU A 132 -3.44 14.95 -0.35
N ILE A 133 -4.15 13.91 0.09
CA ILE A 133 -4.22 12.64 -0.63
C ILE A 133 -4.92 12.85 -1.98
N PHE A 134 -6.04 13.55 -1.99
CA PHE A 134 -6.81 13.85 -3.20
C PHE A 134 -5.99 14.68 -4.20
N ASP A 135 -5.36 15.75 -3.74
CA ASP A 135 -4.60 16.66 -4.61
C ASP A 135 -3.34 16.02 -5.21
N ASN A 136 -2.79 15.01 -4.53
CA ASN A 136 -1.55 14.34 -4.92
C ASN A 136 -1.74 12.90 -5.43
N MET A 137 -2.95 12.50 -5.81
CA MET A 137 -3.21 11.13 -6.28
C MET A 137 -2.32 10.72 -7.47
N TYR A 138 -2.12 11.65 -8.41
CA TYR A 138 -1.47 11.35 -9.69
C TYR A 138 0.00 11.74 -9.73
N ASN A 139 0.41 12.66 -8.91
CA ASN A 139 1.79 13.13 -8.85
C ASN A 139 2.08 13.79 -7.51
N VAL A 140 3.34 13.71 -7.08
CA VAL A 140 3.86 14.41 -5.91
C VAL A 140 5.27 14.89 -6.21
N ASP A 141 5.64 16.04 -5.67
CA ASP A 141 7.04 16.48 -5.71
C ASP A 141 7.88 15.53 -4.84
N PRO A 142 8.90 14.84 -5.41
CA PRO A 142 9.74 13.90 -4.66
C PRO A 142 10.45 14.52 -3.45
N THR A 143 10.58 15.86 -3.41
CA THR A 143 11.20 16.59 -2.29
C THR A 143 10.22 16.96 -1.19
N THR A 144 8.94 16.57 -1.30
CA THR A 144 7.90 16.89 -0.33
C THR A 144 8.28 16.37 1.06
N SER A 145 8.23 17.25 2.05
CA SER A 145 8.56 16.91 3.44
C SER A 145 7.68 15.77 3.97
N GLY A 146 8.32 14.77 4.58
CA GLY A 146 7.67 13.59 5.10
C GLY A 146 7.49 12.44 4.11
N LEU A 147 7.84 12.63 2.83
CA LEU A 147 7.88 11.54 1.86
C LEU A 147 9.15 10.71 2.07
N CYS A 148 8.99 9.45 2.44
CA CYS A 148 10.10 8.56 2.76
C CYS A 148 10.60 7.75 1.58
N ALA A 149 9.69 7.36 0.69
CA ALA A 149 10.01 6.64 -0.52
C ALA A 149 8.92 6.86 -1.58
N TYR A 150 9.32 6.85 -2.85
CA TYR A 150 8.43 7.05 -3.99
C TYR A 150 8.91 6.26 -5.19
N TRP A 151 8.16 5.24 -5.58
CA TRP A 151 8.42 4.42 -6.77
C TRP A 151 7.31 4.66 -7.80
N LYS A 152 7.70 5.07 -9.00
CA LYS A 152 6.75 5.29 -10.10
C LYS A 152 6.38 4.01 -10.82
N PHE A 153 7.31 3.06 -10.87
CA PHE A 153 7.22 1.82 -11.65
C PHE A 153 7.01 2.08 -13.15
N ASN A 154 7.76 3.04 -13.69
CA ASN A 154 7.70 3.42 -15.10
C ASN A 154 9.05 3.30 -15.81
N GLU A 155 10.01 2.61 -15.25
CA GLU A 155 11.35 2.43 -15.80
C GLU A 155 11.32 1.61 -17.10
N GLY A 156 10.48 0.58 -17.18
CA GLY A 156 10.27 -0.22 -18.39
C GLY A 156 11.42 -1.17 -18.73
N HIS A 157 12.42 -1.28 -17.88
CA HIS A 157 13.60 -2.12 -18.06
C HIS A 157 14.22 -2.48 -16.70
N ASP A 158 15.10 -3.47 -16.72
CA ASP A 158 15.80 -3.98 -15.54
C ASP A 158 14.87 -4.52 -14.42
N ASP A 159 15.44 -4.86 -13.29
CA ASP A 159 14.76 -5.44 -12.13
C ASP A 159 14.72 -4.46 -10.94
N ILE A 160 14.90 -3.17 -11.19
CA ILE A 160 14.99 -2.13 -10.17
C ILE A 160 13.96 -1.05 -10.46
N ALA A 161 13.18 -0.68 -9.46
CA ALA A 161 12.37 0.52 -9.46
C ALA A 161 13.03 1.58 -8.57
N GLU A 162 13.35 2.72 -9.15
CA GLU A 162 14.09 3.81 -8.51
C GLU A 162 13.26 4.50 -7.41
N ASP A 163 13.89 4.79 -6.28
CA ASP A 163 13.33 5.68 -5.27
C ASP A 163 13.54 7.15 -5.66
N TYR A 164 12.52 7.76 -6.22
CA TYR A 164 12.54 9.15 -6.69
C TYR A 164 12.78 10.20 -5.61
N THR A 165 12.70 9.84 -4.32
CA THR A 165 13.05 10.76 -3.23
C THR A 165 14.55 10.94 -3.07
N GLY A 166 15.35 10.05 -3.61
CA GLY A 166 16.80 10.03 -3.44
C GLY A 166 17.27 9.55 -2.07
N HIS A 167 16.40 8.95 -1.26
CA HIS A 167 16.76 8.38 0.04
C HIS A 167 17.43 7.00 -0.07
N GLY A 168 17.49 6.42 -1.28
CA GLY A 168 18.17 5.16 -1.53
C GLY A 168 17.34 3.93 -1.17
N ASN A 169 16.03 4.03 -1.23
CA ASN A 169 15.09 2.92 -1.01
C ASN A 169 14.68 2.26 -2.33
N ASP A 170 15.60 2.06 -3.27
CA ASP A 170 15.29 1.40 -4.53
C ASP A 170 14.68 0.03 -4.31
N ALA A 171 13.61 -0.27 -5.03
CA ALA A 171 12.95 -1.55 -4.94
C ALA A 171 13.51 -2.52 -5.97
N HIS A 172 13.74 -3.77 -5.55
CA HIS A 172 14.28 -4.82 -6.40
C HIS A 172 13.23 -5.89 -6.65
N ALA A 173 13.09 -6.30 -7.91
CA ALA A 173 12.21 -7.39 -8.26
C ALA A 173 12.66 -8.68 -7.56
N HIS A 174 11.71 -9.37 -6.93
CA HIS A 174 11.99 -10.60 -6.21
C HIS A 174 12.24 -11.77 -7.16
N THR A 175 11.59 -11.74 -8.33
CA THR A 175 11.79 -12.69 -9.43
C THR A 175 12.20 -11.93 -10.68
N SER A 176 13.29 -12.34 -11.32
CA SER A 176 13.78 -11.76 -12.56
C SER A 176 13.28 -12.59 -13.76
N PRO A 177 12.93 -11.97 -14.87
CA PRO A 177 12.82 -10.52 -15.06
C PRO A 177 11.54 -9.93 -14.50
N ALA A 178 11.60 -8.65 -14.11
CA ALA A 178 10.41 -7.87 -13.82
C ALA A 178 9.53 -7.74 -15.09
N ILE A 179 8.22 -7.74 -14.91
CA ILE A 179 7.27 -7.54 -16.02
C ILE A 179 6.86 -6.08 -15.98
N TRP A 180 7.24 -5.36 -17.02
CA TRP A 180 6.87 -3.97 -17.23
C TRP A 180 5.78 -3.91 -18.30
N PRO A 181 4.52 -3.66 -17.97
CA PRO A 181 3.50 -3.38 -19.00
C PRO A 181 3.84 -2.10 -19.76
N GLU A 182 3.38 -1.98 -20.99
CA GLU A 182 3.52 -0.74 -21.76
C GLU A 182 2.94 0.41 -20.94
N GLY A 183 3.71 1.50 -20.82
CA GLY A 183 3.53 2.57 -19.86
C GLY A 183 2.11 3.10 -19.78
N ILE A 184 1.54 3.05 -18.60
CA ILE A 184 0.27 3.69 -18.29
C ILE A 184 0.58 5.12 -17.90
N GLU A 185 0.09 6.06 -18.68
CA GLU A 185 0.07 7.45 -18.28
C GLU A 185 -1.04 7.64 -17.24
N VAL A 186 -0.65 7.74 -15.98
CA VAL A 186 -1.60 8.03 -14.89
C VAL A 186 -2.00 9.50 -14.98
N THR A 187 -3.06 9.76 -15.73
CA THR A 187 -3.60 11.11 -15.90
C THR A 187 -4.86 11.29 -15.06
N GLN A 188 -5.05 12.50 -14.57
CA GLN A 188 -6.30 12.88 -13.93
C GLN A 188 -7.45 12.71 -14.95
N LYS A 189 -8.22 11.64 -14.83
CA LYS A 189 -9.51 11.57 -15.53
C LYS A 189 -10.35 12.72 -15.00
N ASN A 190 -10.71 13.68 -15.86
CA ASN A 190 -11.69 14.70 -15.53
C ASN A 190 -12.96 13.96 -15.11
N LYS A 191 -13.18 13.88 -13.80
CA LYS A 191 -14.47 13.40 -13.27
C LYS A 191 -15.42 14.59 -13.42
N GLU A 192 -16.22 14.57 -14.50
CA GLU A 192 -17.46 15.34 -14.59
C GLU A 192 -18.44 14.92 -13.50
#